data_9b790fe3a45506a05ceb50975325e70c
#
_entry.id   9b790fe3a45506a05ceb50975325e70c
#
_cell.length_a   1.000
_cell.length_b   1.000
_cell.length_c   1.000
_cell.angle_alpha   90.00
_cell.angle_beta   90.00
_cell.angle_gamma   90.00
#
_symmetry.space_group_name_H-M   'P 1'
#
loop_
_entity.id
_entity.type
_entity.pdbx_description
1 polymer ?
#
loop_
_entity_poly.entity_id
_entity_poly.type
_entity_poly.pdbx_seq_one_letter_code
_entity_poly.pdbx_strand_id
1 'polypeptide(L)'
;KRQSIKPAASVTLDKASLTLDKGKSSVISAKMGGGSGLTDFVSWKSSNSKIASVSNGKVTAKGVGRATITAYTTGGKNVKCTVTVKGKISDSSISAIKTQSYTGKAVSPAPAVTYGGKKLVKNTDYTVSYSKNTAIGQASVKITGKGLYKGTKTVNFNIRPATVTKLKVSSTGEKSVKLSWKKVTGADSYAIYRYD
;
A
#
# COMPACT_ATOMS: atom_id res chain seq x y z
N LYS A 1 42.19 -6.41 38.88
CA LYS A 1 40.97 -6.24 39.73
C LYS A 1 39.76 -6.17 38.79
N ARG A 2 38.80 -7.13 38.93
CA ARG A 2 37.50 -7.00 38.22
C ARG A 2 36.74 -5.86 38.90
N GLN A 3 36.45 -4.82 38.13
CA GLN A 3 35.61 -3.71 38.58
C GLN A 3 34.18 -4.27 38.79
N SER A 4 33.67 -4.16 40.02
CA SER A 4 32.31 -4.56 40.35
C SER A 4 31.32 -3.63 39.63
N ILE A 5 30.41 -4.22 38.84
CA ILE A 5 29.33 -3.47 38.18
C ILE A 5 28.26 -3.15 39.22
N LYS A 6 27.95 -1.87 39.42
CA LYS A 6 26.76 -1.44 40.18
C LYS A 6 25.58 -1.40 39.21
N PRO A 7 24.68 -2.43 39.23
CA PRO A 7 23.61 -2.54 38.25
C PRO A 7 22.51 -1.50 38.47
N ALA A 8 21.80 -1.12 37.42
CA ALA A 8 20.61 -0.31 37.51
C ALA A 8 19.45 -1.07 38.16
N ALA A 9 18.72 -0.42 39.06
CA ALA A 9 17.52 -0.99 39.68
C ALA A 9 16.35 -1.05 38.68
N SER A 10 16.29 -0.09 37.73
CA SER A 10 15.27 -0.02 36.69
C SER A 10 15.82 0.58 35.38
N VAL A 11 15.10 0.36 34.29
CA VAL A 11 15.31 1.06 33.01
C VAL A 11 13.96 1.45 32.44
N THR A 12 13.84 2.70 31.97
CA THR A 12 12.62 3.26 31.37
C THR A 12 12.94 3.87 30.02
N LEU A 13 11.92 3.99 29.15
CA LEU A 13 12.04 4.70 27.87
C LEU A 13 11.16 5.95 27.88
N ASP A 14 11.58 6.97 27.16
CA ASP A 14 10.79 8.17 26.90
C ASP A 14 9.55 7.89 26.01
N LYS A 15 9.56 6.79 25.26
CA LYS A 15 8.47 6.35 24.37
C LYS A 15 8.24 4.85 24.47
N ALA A 16 7.02 4.44 24.83
CA ALA A 16 6.58 3.04 24.80
C ALA A 16 6.18 2.58 23.40
N SER A 17 5.84 3.52 22.52
CA SER A 17 5.53 3.26 21.11
C SER A 17 6.05 4.37 20.21
N LEU A 18 6.34 4.01 18.94
CA LEU A 18 6.87 4.92 17.93
C LEU A 18 6.27 4.56 16.57
N THR A 19 5.71 5.54 15.88
CA THR A 19 5.26 5.37 14.49
C THR A 19 6.13 6.21 13.57
N LEU A 20 6.73 5.57 12.57
CA LEU A 20 7.59 6.20 11.57
C LEU A 20 7.12 5.87 10.15
N ASP A 21 7.36 6.79 9.24
CA ASP A 21 7.31 6.48 7.82
C ASP A 21 8.56 5.70 7.40
N LYS A 22 8.42 4.77 6.47
CA LYS A 22 9.57 4.09 5.87
C LYS A 22 10.62 5.10 5.40
N GLY A 23 11.88 4.87 5.75
CA GLY A 23 13.02 5.74 5.44
C GLY A 23 13.25 6.85 6.46
N LYS A 24 12.39 7.03 7.48
CA LYS A 24 12.58 8.03 8.55
C LYS A 24 13.23 7.41 9.77
N SER A 25 13.83 8.26 10.60
CA SER A 25 14.46 7.88 11.87
C SER A 25 13.95 8.75 13.01
N SER A 26 14.02 8.22 14.23
CA SER A 26 13.75 8.95 15.47
C SER A 26 14.64 8.37 16.58
N VAL A 27 14.90 9.17 17.60
CA VAL A 27 15.63 8.71 18.79
C VAL A 27 14.62 8.34 19.87
N ILE A 28 14.88 7.26 20.56
CA ILE A 28 14.28 6.87 21.84
C ILE A 28 15.38 6.87 22.91
N SER A 29 15.08 7.45 24.05
CA SER A 29 16.03 7.61 25.15
C SER A 29 15.71 6.64 26.28
N ALA A 30 16.74 5.96 26.77
CA ALA A 30 16.63 5.12 27.97
C ALA A 30 17.19 5.83 29.20
N LYS A 31 16.46 5.77 30.29
CA LYS A 31 16.89 6.30 31.59
C LYS A 31 17.01 5.14 32.58
N MET A 32 18.18 5.01 33.18
CA MET A 32 18.44 4.05 34.28
C MET A 32 18.11 4.69 35.61
N GLY A 33 17.47 3.92 36.51
CA GLY A 33 17.22 4.29 37.92
C GLY A 33 18.03 3.42 38.85
N GLY A 34 18.33 3.92 40.05
CA GLY A 34 19.08 3.18 41.10
C GLY A 34 20.16 4.01 41.82
N GLY A 35 20.08 5.34 41.74
CA GLY A 35 20.95 6.28 42.44
C GLY A 35 22.26 6.61 41.74
N SER A 36 23.19 7.24 42.46
CA SER A 36 24.50 7.67 41.93
C SER A 36 25.50 6.52 41.82
N GLY A 37 26.51 6.72 40.97
CA GLY A 37 27.62 5.75 40.80
C GLY A 37 27.24 4.47 40.06
N LEU A 38 26.20 4.46 39.23
CA LEU A 38 25.89 3.34 38.32
C LEU A 38 27.04 3.16 37.34
N THR A 39 27.45 1.92 37.14
CA THR A 39 28.46 1.50 36.16
C THR A 39 27.80 0.63 35.06
N ASP A 40 26.47 0.56 35.06
CA ASP A 40 25.67 -0.12 34.08
C ASP A 40 25.55 0.70 32.76
N PHE A 41 25.27 0.06 31.65
CA PHE A 41 25.08 0.70 30.39
C PHE A 41 23.93 0.05 29.61
N VAL A 42 23.35 0.80 28.65
CA VAL A 42 22.22 0.35 27.86
C VAL A 42 22.70 -0.19 26.52
N SER A 43 22.28 -1.40 26.20
CA SER A 43 22.38 -2.00 24.86
C SER A 43 21.00 -2.10 24.22
N TRP A 44 20.96 -2.16 22.90
CA TRP A 44 19.74 -2.10 22.12
C TRP A 44 19.60 -3.29 21.18
N LYS A 45 18.39 -3.83 21.06
CA LYS A 45 18.06 -4.92 20.13
C LYS A 45 16.73 -4.66 19.44
N SER A 46 16.66 -4.98 18.15
CA SER A 46 15.42 -5.01 17.39
C SER A 46 14.96 -6.45 17.19
N SER A 47 13.67 -6.71 17.33
CA SER A 47 13.05 -8.00 17.00
C SER A 47 13.09 -8.30 15.51
N ASN A 48 13.15 -7.23 14.65
CA ASN A 48 13.25 -7.36 13.20
C ASN A 48 13.96 -6.14 12.60
N SER A 49 15.25 -6.24 12.37
CA SER A 49 16.08 -5.17 11.82
C SER A 49 15.77 -4.82 10.34
N LYS A 50 15.06 -5.71 9.61
CA LYS A 50 14.55 -5.42 8.26
C LYS A 50 13.37 -4.46 8.29
N ILE A 51 12.61 -4.39 9.39
CA ILE A 51 11.52 -3.44 9.60
C ILE A 51 12.03 -2.18 10.27
N ALA A 52 12.69 -2.31 11.42
CA ALA A 52 13.28 -1.18 12.15
C ALA A 52 14.61 -1.61 12.77
N SER A 53 15.70 -0.92 12.41
CA SER A 53 17.00 -1.10 13.08
C SER A 53 17.17 -0.09 14.20
N VAL A 54 18.03 -0.40 15.16
CA VAL A 54 18.38 0.51 16.24
C VAL A 54 19.89 0.53 16.46
N SER A 55 20.43 1.72 16.71
CA SER A 55 21.82 1.96 17.10
C SER A 55 21.86 3.12 18.10
N ASN A 56 22.36 2.90 19.31
CA ASN A 56 22.43 3.90 20.37
C ASN A 56 21.11 4.70 20.55
N GLY A 57 19.96 4.00 20.57
CA GLY A 57 18.65 4.60 20.69
C GLY A 57 18.08 5.23 19.40
N LYS A 58 18.90 5.45 18.35
CA LYS A 58 18.42 5.90 17.05
C LYS A 58 17.75 4.75 16.30
N VAL A 59 16.42 4.84 16.16
CA VAL A 59 15.60 3.87 15.43
C VAL A 59 15.45 4.35 13.98
N THR A 60 15.75 3.46 13.02
CA THR A 60 15.62 3.73 11.58
C THR A 60 14.59 2.78 10.98
N ALA A 61 13.55 3.34 10.35
CA ALA A 61 12.47 2.62 9.70
C ALA A 61 12.88 2.13 8.30
N LYS A 62 13.11 0.83 8.12
CA LYS A 62 13.61 0.22 6.87
C LYS A 62 12.51 -0.43 6.03
N GLY A 63 11.57 -1.14 6.67
CA GLY A 63 10.50 -1.87 5.99
C GLY A 63 9.15 -1.62 6.63
N VAL A 64 8.06 -1.71 5.85
CA VAL A 64 6.70 -1.57 6.39
C VAL A 64 6.35 -2.75 7.28
N GLY A 65 5.84 -2.49 8.48
CA GLY A 65 5.50 -3.52 9.45
C GLY A 65 5.63 -3.04 10.89
N ARG A 66 5.74 -4.00 11.81
CA ARG A 66 5.97 -3.75 13.23
C ARG A 66 7.22 -4.48 13.71
N ALA A 67 7.98 -3.82 14.57
CA ALA A 67 9.12 -4.38 15.28
C ALA A 67 9.11 -3.90 16.72
N THR A 68 9.70 -4.67 17.63
CA THR A 68 9.92 -4.27 19.01
C THR A 68 11.39 -3.91 19.19
N ILE A 69 11.66 -2.71 19.68
CA ILE A 69 12.98 -2.29 20.11
C ILE A 69 13.06 -2.52 21.62
N THR A 70 14.08 -3.22 22.06
CA THR A 70 14.32 -3.50 23.47
C THR A 70 15.64 -2.87 23.89
N ALA A 71 15.59 -2.11 24.97
CA ALA A 71 16.77 -1.64 25.69
C ALA A 71 17.08 -2.60 26.82
N TYR A 72 18.32 -3.04 26.94
CA TYR A 72 18.83 -3.93 28.01
C TYR A 72 19.89 -3.20 28.79
N THR A 73 19.91 -3.41 30.11
CA THR A 73 21.05 -3.03 30.94
C THR A 73 21.97 -4.23 31.15
N THR A 74 23.23 -3.99 31.45
CA THR A 74 24.19 -5.05 31.78
C THR A 74 23.73 -5.84 33.02
N GLY A 75 23.01 -5.20 33.94
CA GLY A 75 22.40 -5.83 35.12
C GLY A 75 21.12 -6.64 34.83
N GLY A 76 20.75 -6.85 33.56
CA GLY A 76 19.65 -7.72 33.13
C GLY A 76 18.27 -7.09 33.12
N LYS A 77 18.12 -5.79 33.44
CA LYS A 77 16.83 -5.08 33.27
C LYS A 77 16.56 -4.82 31.79
N ASN A 78 15.29 -4.81 31.41
CA ASN A 78 14.93 -4.47 30.04
C ASN A 78 13.59 -3.72 29.97
N VAL A 79 13.41 -3.00 28.87
CA VAL A 79 12.19 -2.25 28.56
C VAL A 79 12.00 -2.23 27.04
N LYS A 80 10.75 -2.19 26.59
CA LYS A 80 10.38 -2.36 25.18
C LYS A 80 9.66 -1.12 24.64
N CYS A 81 9.95 -0.80 23.37
CA CYS A 81 9.21 0.17 22.56
C CYS A 81 8.65 -0.54 21.31
N THR A 82 7.35 -0.44 21.06
CA THR A 82 6.73 -0.96 19.84
C THR A 82 6.89 0.05 18.70
N VAL A 83 7.59 -0.35 17.66
CA VAL A 83 7.79 0.50 16.45
C VAL A 83 6.86 0.04 15.34
N THR A 84 6.04 0.96 14.83
CA THR A 84 5.21 0.76 13.64
C THR A 84 5.77 1.57 12.48
N VAL A 85 6.16 0.88 11.41
CA VAL A 85 6.64 1.53 10.18
C VAL A 85 5.53 1.53 9.15
N LYS A 86 5.16 2.73 8.68
CA LYS A 86 4.12 2.93 7.66
C LYS A 86 4.70 3.17 6.28
N GLY A 87 4.03 2.63 5.25
CA GLY A 87 4.27 2.90 3.84
C GLY A 87 3.29 3.93 3.26
N LYS A 88 3.66 4.58 2.16
CA LYS A 88 2.77 5.48 1.41
C LYS A 88 2.19 4.74 0.21
N ILE A 89 0.88 4.79 0.01
CA ILE A 89 0.22 4.21 -1.18
C ILE A 89 0.72 4.85 -2.49
N SER A 90 1.17 6.11 -2.45
CA SER A 90 1.81 6.73 -3.62
C SER A 90 2.98 5.92 -4.20
N ASP A 91 3.70 5.20 -3.33
CA ASP A 91 4.89 4.41 -3.69
C ASP A 91 4.53 2.98 -4.16
N SER A 92 3.24 2.64 -4.19
CA SER A 92 2.75 1.35 -4.67
C SER A 92 2.76 1.28 -6.19
N SER A 93 2.97 0.10 -6.74
CA SER A 93 2.67 -0.23 -8.13
C SER A 93 1.21 -0.69 -8.23
N ILE A 94 0.51 -0.19 -9.24
CA ILE A 94 -0.88 -0.56 -9.52
C ILE A 94 -0.90 -1.14 -10.93
N SER A 95 -1.48 -2.34 -11.10
CA SER A 95 -1.60 -2.95 -12.42
C SER A 95 -2.42 -2.07 -13.36
N ALA A 96 -2.04 -2.06 -14.65
CA ALA A 96 -2.80 -1.37 -15.66
C ALA A 96 -4.24 -1.88 -15.70
N ILE A 97 -5.18 -0.94 -15.82
CA ILE A 97 -6.60 -1.25 -15.98
C ILE A 97 -6.90 -1.19 -17.48
N LYS A 98 -7.28 -2.33 -18.06
CA LYS A 98 -7.72 -2.38 -19.44
C LYS A 98 -8.98 -1.52 -19.65
N THR A 99 -9.21 -1.07 -20.89
CA THR A 99 -10.46 -0.45 -21.26
C THR A 99 -11.63 -1.36 -20.90
N GLN A 100 -12.65 -0.79 -20.29
CA GLN A 100 -13.84 -1.49 -19.83
C GLN A 100 -15.00 -1.27 -20.82
N SER A 101 -15.86 -2.25 -20.96
CA SER A 101 -17.08 -2.11 -21.75
C SER A 101 -18.18 -1.44 -20.94
N TYR A 102 -18.88 -0.49 -21.56
CA TYR A 102 -20.06 0.13 -20.98
C TYR A 102 -21.21 -0.88 -20.91
N THR A 103 -21.82 -1.01 -19.75
CA THR A 103 -22.89 -1.97 -19.47
C THR A 103 -24.22 -1.32 -19.10
N GLY A 104 -24.28 0.02 -19.04
CA GLY A 104 -25.41 0.78 -18.47
C GLY A 104 -25.37 0.84 -16.93
N LYS A 105 -24.39 0.22 -16.31
CA LYS A 105 -24.21 0.19 -14.85
C LYS A 105 -22.80 0.65 -14.46
N ALA A 106 -22.58 0.91 -13.18
CA ALA A 106 -21.27 1.27 -12.65
C ALA A 106 -20.22 0.17 -12.95
N VAL A 107 -19.09 0.58 -13.50
CA VAL A 107 -17.95 -0.30 -13.85
C VAL A 107 -16.88 -0.15 -12.76
N SER A 108 -16.51 -1.24 -12.11
CA SER A 108 -15.65 -1.24 -10.93
C SER A 108 -14.48 -2.24 -11.06
N PRO A 109 -13.50 -1.96 -11.94
CA PRO A 109 -12.35 -2.84 -12.11
C PRO A 109 -11.52 -2.94 -10.83
N ALA A 110 -10.93 -4.10 -10.56
CA ALA A 110 -10.13 -4.36 -9.39
C ALA A 110 -8.63 -4.52 -9.74
N PRO A 111 -7.87 -3.41 -9.87
CA PRO A 111 -6.45 -3.52 -10.17
C PRO A 111 -5.68 -4.16 -9.01
N ALA A 112 -4.64 -4.92 -9.33
CA ALA A 112 -3.72 -5.41 -8.32
C ALA A 112 -2.86 -4.24 -7.79
N VAL A 113 -2.71 -4.18 -6.48
CA VAL A 113 -1.88 -3.19 -5.79
C VAL A 113 -0.72 -3.91 -5.12
N THR A 114 0.52 -3.49 -5.41
CA THR A 114 1.73 -4.06 -4.82
C THR A 114 2.60 -2.97 -4.19
N TYR A 115 3.26 -3.29 -3.09
CA TYR A 115 4.19 -2.39 -2.40
C TYR A 115 5.49 -3.14 -2.10
N GLY A 116 6.60 -2.68 -2.67
CA GLY A 116 7.90 -3.35 -2.50
C GLY A 116 7.87 -4.84 -2.87
N GLY A 117 7.16 -5.21 -3.94
CA GLY A 117 6.99 -6.60 -4.38
C GLY A 117 5.89 -7.40 -3.65
N LYS A 118 5.40 -6.91 -2.51
CA LYS A 118 4.32 -7.57 -1.76
C LYS A 118 2.96 -7.15 -2.31
N LYS A 119 2.09 -8.10 -2.65
CA LYS A 119 0.69 -7.86 -2.99
C LYS A 119 -0.07 -7.39 -1.75
N LEU A 120 -0.78 -6.27 -1.87
CA LEU A 120 -1.63 -5.72 -0.82
C LEU A 120 -3.04 -6.30 -0.87
N VAL A 121 -3.69 -6.37 0.30
CA VAL A 121 -5.02 -6.94 0.47
C VAL A 121 -6.06 -5.82 0.59
N LYS A 122 -7.05 -5.81 -0.31
CA LYS A 122 -8.17 -4.87 -0.26
C LYS A 122 -8.93 -5.03 1.08
N ASN A 123 -9.39 -3.91 1.62
CA ASN A 123 -10.07 -3.76 2.90
C ASN A 123 -9.17 -3.97 4.15
N THR A 124 -8.00 -4.57 4.01
CA THR A 124 -6.97 -4.70 5.07
C THR A 124 -5.89 -3.63 4.93
N ASP A 125 -5.25 -3.57 3.76
CA ASP A 125 -4.12 -2.68 3.48
C ASP A 125 -4.55 -1.40 2.75
N TYR A 126 -5.67 -1.45 2.02
CA TYR A 126 -6.24 -0.30 1.30
C TYR A 126 -7.73 -0.46 1.05
N THR A 127 -8.39 0.65 0.74
CA THR A 127 -9.76 0.72 0.21
C THR A 127 -9.75 1.33 -1.19
N VAL A 128 -10.86 1.16 -1.93
CA VAL A 128 -11.03 1.76 -3.27
C VAL A 128 -12.33 2.54 -3.34
N SER A 129 -12.32 3.63 -4.10
CA SER A 129 -13.51 4.34 -4.55
C SER A 129 -13.37 4.69 -6.02
N TYR A 130 -14.50 4.85 -6.70
CA TYR A 130 -14.54 5.12 -8.14
C TYR A 130 -15.17 6.47 -8.41
N SER A 131 -14.81 7.09 -9.52
CA SER A 131 -15.42 8.33 -10.00
C SER A 131 -15.61 8.25 -11.51
N LYS A 132 -16.73 8.82 -11.99
CA LYS A 132 -17.13 8.86 -13.42
C LYS A 132 -17.22 7.46 -14.05
N ASN A 133 -17.54 6.44 -13.25
CA ASN A 133 -17.52 5.04 -13.68
C ASN A 133 -18.90 4.52 -14.15
N THR A 134 -19.86 5.40 -14.40
CA THR A 134 -21.22 5.07 -14.83
C THR A 134 -21.53 5.50 -16.26
N ALA A 135 -20.60 6.17 -16.96
CA ALA A 135 -20.77 6.67 -18.31
C ALA A 135 -19.57 6.30 -19.18
N ILE A 136 -19.74 6.38 -20.50
CA ILE A 136 -18.65 6.28 -21.48
C ILE A 136 -17.71 7.47 -21.28
N GLY A 137 -16.40 7.21 -21.39
CA GLY A 137 -15.36 8.22 -21.22
C GLY A 137 -14.27 7.78 -20.24
N GLN A 138 -13.53 8.74 -19.70
CA GLN A 138 -12.48 8.50 -18.72
C GLN A 138 -13.07 8.45 -17.32
N ALA A 139 -12.87 7.32 -16.65
CA ALA A 139 -13.18 7.08 -15.25
C ALA A 139 -11.90 6.97 -14.40
N SER A 140 -12.03 6.96 -13.09
CA SER A 140 -10.90 6.77 -12.19
C SER A 140 -11.22 5.86 -11.02
N VAL A 141 -10.19 5.19 -10.51
CA VAL A 141 -10.17 4.49 -9.23
C VAL A 141 -9.19 5.18 -8.29
N LYS A 142 -9.65 5.57 -7.11
CA LYS A 142 -8.83 6.11 -6.02
C LYS A 142 -8.57 5.01 -5.01
N ILE A 143 -7.31 4.73 -4.75
CA ILE A 143 -6.83 3.77 -3.77
C ILE A 143 -6.40 4.55 -2.53
N THR A 144 -6.96 4.21 -1.37
CA THR A 144 -6.68 4.86 -0.08
C THR A 144 -6.04 3.85 0.87
N GLY A 145 -4.87 4.16 1.39
CA GLY A 145 -4.15 3.31 2.33
C GLY A 145 -4.88 3.11 3.65
N LYS A 146 -4.76 1.92 4.22
CA LYS A 146 -5.33 1.50 5.50
C LYS A 146 -4.29 0.71 6.31
N GLY A 147 -4.45 0.65 7.63
CA GLY A 147 -3.57 -0.13 8.51
C GLY A 147 -2.12 0.37 8.49
N LEU A 148 -1.22 -0.41 7.92
CA LEU A 148 0.20 -0.07 7.77
C LEU A 148 0.48 0.87 6.60
N TYR A 149 -0.51 1.19 5.78
CA TYR A 149 -0.36 2.08 4.63
C TYR A 149 -1.16 3.36 4.82
N LYS A 150 -0.68 4.46 4.25
CA LYS A 150 -1.33 5.78 4.33
C LYS A 150 -1.28 6.51 2.98
N GLY A 151 -2.07 7.58 2.88
CA GLY A 151 -2.16 8.39 1.67
C GLY A 151 -3.04 7.76 0.60
N THR A 152 -3.03 8.35 -0.59
CA THR A 152 -3.90 7.94 -1.70
C THR A 152 -3.12 7.88 -3.01
N LYS A 153 -3.63 7.10 -3.96
CA LYS A 153 -3.18 7.07 -5.36
C LYS A 153 -4.39 6.89 -6.27
N THR A 154 -4.47 7.68 -7.32
CA THR A 154 -5.55 7.62 -8.31
C THR A 154 -5.00 7.09 -9.63
N VAL A 155 -5.75 6.20 -10.28
CA VAL A 155 -5.45 5.65 -11.60
C VAL A 155 -6.68 5.79 -12.49
N ASN A 156 -6.48 6.25 -13.71
CA ASN A 156 -7.54 6.41 -14.69
C ASN A 156 -7.71 5.15 -15.54
N PHE A 157 -8.91 4.95 -16.07
CA PHE A 157 -9.24 3.92 -17.05
C PHE A 157 -10.33 4.44 -17.98
N ASN A 158 -10.47 3.83 -19.16
CA ASN A 158 -11.47 4.21 -20.13
C ASN A 158 -12.65 3.24 -20.12
N ILE A 159 -13.85 3.79 -20.27
CA ILE A 159 -15.09 3.06 -20.53
C ILE A 159 -15.51 3.40 -21.96
N ARG A 160 -15.74 2.39 -22.78
CA ARG A 160 -16.15 2.51 -24.19
C ARG A 160 -17.36 1.64 -24.47
N PRO A 161 -18.13 1.89 -25.55
CA PRO A 161 -19.12 0.91 -26.02
C PRO A 161 -18.47 -0.46 -26.18
N ALA A 162 -19.22 -1.52 -25.93
CA ALA A 162 -18.76 -2.88 -26.15
C ALA A 162 -18.51 -3.14 -27.64
N THR A 163 -17.68 -4.11 -27.95
CA THR A 163 -17.49 -4.56 -29.34
C THR A 163 -18.81 -5.11 -29.90
N VAL A 164 -19.05 -4.82 -31.18
CA VAL A 164 -20.19 -5.41 -31.93
C VAL A 164 -20.09 -6.93 -31.89
N THR A 165 -21.18 -7.56 -31.55
CA THR A 165 -21.30 -9.04 -31.53
C THR A 165 -22.47 -9.50 -32.39
N LYS A 166 -22.46 -10.78 -32.77
CA LYS A 166 -23.49 -11.38 -33.62
C LYS A 166 -23.64 -10.66 -34.98
N LEU A 167 -22.51 -10.15 -35.50
CA LEU A 167 -22.50 -9.61 -36.88
C LEU A 167 -22.84 -10.73 -37.84
N LYS A 168 -23.88 -10.52 -38.63
CA LYS A 168 -24.29 -11.38 -39.72
C LYS A 168 -24.21 -10.61 -41.01
N VAL A 169 -23.72 -11.28 -42.04
CA VAL A 169 -23.66 -10.74 -43.40
C VAL A 169 -24.58 -11.63 -44.24
N SER A 170 -25.48 -11.02 -44.97
CA SER A 170 -26.32 -11.71 -45.97
C SER A 170 -26.23 -10.96 -47.28
N SER A 171 -25.93 -11.62 -48.38
CA SER A 171 -25.98 -11.04 -49.71
C SER A 171 -27.43 -10.81 -50.11
N THR A 172 -27.71 -9.64 -50.68
CA THR A 172 -29.04 -9.31 -51.19
C THR A 172 -29.03 -8.99 -52.69
N GLY A 173 -27.88 -9.17 -53.36
CA GLY A 173 -27.69 -8.92 -54.80
C GLY A 173 -26.23 -8.59 -55.13
N GLU A 174 -25.93 -8.43 -56.44
CA GLU A 174 -24.55 -8.19 -56.93
C GLU A 174 -23.91 -6.93 -56.39
N LYS A 175 -24.71 -5.94 -56.00
CA LYS A 175 -24.23 -4.60 -55.55
C LYS A 175 -24.65 -4.24 -54.14
N SER A 176 -25.25 -5.17 -53.38
CA SER A 176 -25.75 -4.87 -52.04
C SER A 176 -25.44 -5.95 -51.03
N VAL A 177 -25.16 -5.57 -49.80
CA VAL A 177 -24.92 -6.45 -48.66
C VAL A 177 -25.77 -5.99 -47.50
N LYS A 178 -26.50 -6.91 -46.88
CA LYS A 178 -27.24 -6.65 -45.66
C LYS A 178 -26.41 -7.08 -44.46
N LEU A 179 -26.18 -6.15 -43.55
CA LEU A 179 -25.51 -6.38 -42.28
C LEU A 179 -26.53 -6.31 -41.14
N SER A 180 -26.43 -7.18 -40.20
CA SER A 180 -27.18 -7.14 -38.94
C SER A 180 -26.30 -7.49 -37.77
N TRP A 181 -26.54 -6.89 -36.63
CA TRP A 181 -25.80 -7.14 -35.38
C TRP A 181 -26.66 -6.86 -34.16
N LYS A 182 -26.21 -7.32 -32.99
CA LYS A 182 -26.84 -6.97 -31.73
C LYS A 182 -26.53 -5.52 -31.39
N LYS A 183 -27.55 -4.73 -31.06
CA LYS A 183 -27.38 -3.33 -30.60
C LYS A 183 -26.39 -3.29 -29.43
N VAL A 184 -25.40 -2.38 -29.51
CA VAL A 184 -24.40 -2.15 -28.47
C VAL A 184 -24.90 -1.05 -27.54
N THR A 185 -24.99 -1.36 -26.25
CA THR A 185 -25.41 -0.40 -25.24
C THR A 185 -24.43 0.79 -25.19
N GLY A 186 -24.95 2.02 -25.28
CA GLY A 186 -24.17 3.25 -25.28
C GLY A 186 -23.51 3.60 -26.60
N ALA A 187 -23.80 2.90 -27.70
CA ALA A 187 -23.41 3.33 -29.02
C ALA A 187 -24.51 4.23 -29.63
N ASP A 188 -24.15 5.43 -30.01
CA ASP A 188 -25.06 6.41 -30.67
C ASP A 188 -25.12 6.16 -32.16
N SER A 189 -24.03 5.65 -32.76
CA SER A 189 -23.92 5.37 -34.20
C SER A 189 -22.97 4.20 -34.47
N TYR A 190 -23.00 3.72 -35.72
CA TYR A 190 -22.10 2.69 -36.23
C TYR A 190 -21.53 3.18 -37.58
N ALA A 191 -20.22 3.01 -37.72
CA ALA A 191 -19.56 3.26 -39.00
C ALA A 191 -19.26 1.92 -39.68
N ILE A 192 -19.53 1.78 -40.95
CA ILE A 192 -19.26 0.61 -41.75
C ILE A 192 -18.20 0.99 -42.79
N TYR A 193 -17.13 0.24 -42.80
CA TYR A 193 -16.03 0.42 -43.74
C TYR A 193 -15.94 -0.78 -44.67
N ARG A 194 -15.73 -0.54 -45.95
CA ARG A 194 -15.36 -1.56 -46.94
C ARG A 194 -13.87 -1.40 -47.21
N TYR A 195 -13.18 -2.51 -47.22
CA TYR A 195 -11.80 -2.59 -47.70
C TYR A 195 -11.87 -3.21 -49.09
N ASP A 196 -11.32 -2.50 -50.07
CA ASP A 196 -11.17 -2.97 -51.45
C ASP A 196 -9.86 -3.74 -51.56
#